data_fd8519e3c702f0f9c7360caa9050c967
#
_entry.id   fd8519e3c702f0f9c7360caa9050c967
#
_cell.length_a   1.000
_cell.length_b   1.000
_cell.length_c   1.000
_cell.angle_alpha   90.00
_cell.angle_beta   90.00
_cell.angle_gamma   90.00
#
_symmetry.space_group_name_H-M   'P 1'
#
loop_
_entity.id
_entity.type
_entity.pdbx_description
1 polymer ?
#
loop_
_entity_poly.entity_id
_entity_poly.type
_entity_poly.pdbx_seq_one_letter_code
_entity_poly.pdbx_strand_id
1 'polypeptide(L)'
;MENVSGEERTNPQKPNSKARIPNNVFTIPTTPGINFFKWWCVFCKPFINLTNRERDIIASFLNQRGELSKNISDPTILDTMVMSETIKNRVIKECNITQQHFYVVMSNLRKNKVIVNDKINSRLIPNIREDDNGCFQLLILFKEDKKAV
;
A
#
# COMPACT_ATOMS: atom_id res chain seq x y z
N MET A 1 59.00 12.24 -27.09
CA MET A 1 58.26 12.70 -25.89
C MET A 1 56.80 12.92 -26.29
N GLU A 2 56.06 11.90 -26.19
CA GLU A 2 54.68 11.97 -26.54
C GLU A 2 53.88 12.01 -25.28
N ASN A 3 53.26 13.15 -25.06
CA ASN A 3 52.17 13.23 -24.09
C ASN A 3 51.04 12.36 -24.61
N VAL A 4 50.96 11.19 -24.08
CA VAL A 4 49.71 10.45 -24.14
C VAL A 4 48.74 11.23 -23.27
N SER A 5 47.98 12.10 -23.92
CA SER A 5 46.76 12.63 -23.33
C SER A 5 45.91 11.43 -22.96
N GLY A 6 45.85 11.11 -21.67
CA GLY A 6 44.95 10.09 -21.20
C GLY A 6 43.56 10.46 -21.67
N GLU A 7 43.06 9.70 -22.62
CA GLU A 7 41.62 9.69 -22.81
C GLU A 7 41.04 9.34 -21.48
N GLU A 8 40.51 10.31 -20.79
CA GLU A 8 39.53 10.07 -19.79
C GLU A 8 38.44 9.23 -20.48
N ARG A 9 38.56 7.96 -20.31
CA ARG A 9 37.44 7.08 -20.57
C ARG A 9 36.38 7.52 -19.58
N THR A 10 35.54 8.41 -20.02
CA THR A 10 34.27 8.65 -19.38
C THR A 10 33.58 7.29 -19.35
N ASN A 11 33.69 6.64 -18.23
CA ASN A 11 32.90 5.47 -17.93
C ASN A 11 31.48 5.84 -18.32
N PRO A 12 30.80 5.08 -19.21
CA PRO A 12 29.39 5.32 -19.45
C PRO A 12 28.76 5.21 -18.07
N GLN A 13 28.40 6.36 -17.54
CA GLN A 13 27.67 6.39 -16.28
C GLN A 13 26.51 5.46 -16.46
N LYS A 14 26.51 4.38 -15.72
CA LYS A 14 25.29 3.63 -15.49
C LYS A 14 24.22 4.69 -15.29
N PRO A 15 23.11 4.64 -16.05
CA PRO A 15 22.07 5.63 -15.88
C PRO A 15 21.84 5.74 -14.40
N ASN A 16 22.04 6.93 -13.88
CA ASN A 16 22.00 7.18 -12.46
C ASN A 16 20.63 6.66 -12.02
N SER A 17 20.62 5.54 -11.32
CA SER A 17 19.38 4.90 -10.84
C SER A 17 18.56 5.83 -9.95
N LYS A 18 19.15 6.95 -9.52
CA LYS A 18 18.45 8.10 -8.95
C LYS A 18 17.93 8.96 -10.10
N ALA A 19 16.86 8.48 -10.76
CA ALA A 19 16.07 9.34 -11.60
C ALA A 19 15.74 10.58 -10.79
N ARG A 20 16.06 11.76 -11.32
CA ARG A 20 15.71 13.03 -10.69
C ARG A 20 14.20 13.02 -10.45
N ILE A 21 13.80 13.11 -9.18
CA ILE A 21 12.40 13.30 -8.83
C ILE A 21 11.98 14.62 -9.45
N PRO A 22 10.98 14.64 -10.36
CA PRO A 22 10.49 15.90 -10.91
C PRO A 22 10.09 16.87 -9.81
N ASN A 23 10.27 18.16 -10.02
CA ASN A 23 9.95 19.20 -9.01
C ASN A 23 8.47 19.22 -8.58
N ASN A 24 7.61 18.58 -9.35
CA ASN A 24 6.17 18.49 -9.06
C ASN A 24 5.76 17.16 -8.38
N VAL A 25 6.71 16.45 -7.82
CA VAL A 25 6.44 15.21 -7.09
C VAL A 25 6.54 15.47 -5.60
N PHE A 26 5.50 15.11 -4.87
CA PHE A 26 5.51 15.08 -3.42
C PHE A 26 6.03 13.74 -2.93
N THR A 27 7.00 13.78 -2.04
CA THR A 27 7.50 12.58 -1.38
C THR A 27 7.03 12.57 0.07
N ILE A 28 6.49 11.45 0.50
CA ILE A 28 6.06 11.25 1.88
C ILE A 28 7.06 10.28 2.52
N PRO A 29 7.86 10.74 3.47
CA PRO A 29 8.76 9.84 4.18
C PRO A 29 7.92 8.86 5.02
N THR A 30 8.09 7.58 4.75
CA THR A 30 7.42 6.52 5.49
C THR A 30 8.29 5.29 5.53
N THR A 31 8.05 4.46 6.52
CA THR A 31 8.65 3.13 6.57
C THR A 31 7.69 2.11 5.96
N PRO A 32 8.19 1.12 5.21
CA PRO A 32 7.36 0.01 4.77
C PRO A 32 6.64 -0.64 5.96
N GLY A 33 5.42 -1.07 5.76
CA GLY A 33 4.63 -1.73 6.76
C GLY A 33 3.35 -0.99 7.13
N ILE A 34 2.89 -1.19 8.37
CA ILE A 34 1.59 -0.66 8.83
C ILE A 34 1.48 0.86 8.70
N ASN A 35 2.56 1.59 8.91
CA ASN A 35 2.54 3.05 8.83
C ASN A 35 2.23 3.54 7.42
N PHE A 36 2.77 2.89 6.41
CA PHE A 36 2.43 3.18 5.03
C PHE A 36 0.93 2.97 4.76
N PHE A 37 0.37 1.85 5.22
CA PHE A 37 -1.04 1.57 5.02
C PHE A 37 -1.96 2.52 5.81
N LYS A 38 -1.53 3.03 6.95
CA LYS A 38 -2.24 4.11 7.65
C LYS A 38 -2.28 5.38 6.81
N TRP A 39 -1.18 5.78 6.20
CA TRP A 39 -1.12 6.89 5.26
C TRP A 39 -2.03 6.65 4.06
N TRP A 40 -1.99 5.47 3.50
CA TRP A 40 -2.85 5.09 2.39
C TRP A 40 -4.34 5.25 2.75
N CYS A 41 -4.75 4.79 3.90
CA CYS A 41 -6.13 4.93 4.37
C CYS A 41 -6.53 6.40 4.58
N VAL A 42 -5.62 7.24 5.05
CA VAL A 42 -5.85 8.69 5.16
C VAL A 42 -6.03 9.29 3.76
N PHE A 43 -5.21 8.89 2.81
CA PHE A 43 -5.32 9.33 1.43
C PHE A 43 -6.65 8.91 0.78
N CYS A 44 -7.16 7.75 1.11
CA CYS A 44 -8.45 7.25 0.62
C CYS A 44 -9.67 7.90 1.30
N LYS A 45 -9.48 8.74 2.30
CA LYS A 45 -10.57 9.35 3.08
C LYS A 45 -11.65 10.02 2.23
N PRO A 46 -11.36 10.75 1.12
CA PRO A 46 -12.38 11.32 0.26
C PRO A 46 -13.31 10.28 -0.39
N PHE A 47 -12.84 9.05 -0.53
CA PHE A 47 -13.57 7.96 -1.19
C PHE A 47 -14.22 7.03 -0.18
N ILE A 48 -13.57 6.81 0.93
CA ILE A 48 -14.02 5.91 2.00
C ILE A 48 -13.68 6.55 3.33
N ASN A 49 -14.72 7.03 4.01
CA ASN A 49 -14.55 7.68 5.30
C ASN A 49 -14.47 6.62 6.42
N LEU A 50 -13.27 6.38 6.89
CA LEU A 50 -12.98 5.46 7.99
C LEU A 50 -12.78 6.23 9.29
N THR A 51 -13.32 5.69 10.38
CA THR A 51 -12.95 6.15 11.73
C THR A 51 -11.49 5.78 12.02
N ASN A 52 -10.89 6.37 13.04
CA ASN A 52 -9.50 6.06 13.40
C ASN A 52 -9.30 4.57 13.71
N ARG A 53 -10.26 3.94 14.41
CA ARG A 53 -10.18 2.50 14.71
C ARG A 53 -10.36 1.63 13.46
N GLU A 54 -11.29 1.98 12.61
CA GLU A 54 -11.48 1.29 11.33
C GLU A 54 -10.22 1.39 10.47
N ARG A 55 -9.61 2.57 10.41
CA ARG A 55 -8.36 2.79 9.70
C ARG A 55 -7.24 1.92 10.24
N ASP A 56 -7.06 1.86 11.54
CA ASP A 56 -6.00 1.08 12.16
C ASP A 56 -6.17 -0.42 11.85
N ILE A 57 -7.39 -0.91 11.92
CA ILE A 57 -7.72 -2.31 11.62
C ILE A 57 -7.48 -2.61 10.13
N ILE A 58 -7.96 -1.77 9.23
CA ILE A 58 -7.75 -1.96 7.78
C ILE A 58 -6.28 -1.85 7.42
N ALA A 59 -5.55 -0.90 7.98
CA ALA A 59 -4.11 -0.80 7.77
C ALA A 59 -3.36 -2.05 8.22
N SER A 60 -3.75 -2.62 9.35
CA SER A 60 -3.18 -3.89 9.84
C SER A 60 -3.50 -5.05 8.90
N PHE A 61 -4.73 -5.18 8.43
CA PHE A 61 -5.09 -6.19 7.44
C PHE A 61 -4.32 -6.05 6.13
N LEU A 62 -4.19 -4.82 5.63
CA LEU A 62 -3.42 -4.56 4.40
C LEU A 62 -1.94 -4.89 4.58
N ASN A 63 -1.38 -4.61 5.74
CA ASN A 63 0.00 -4.99 6.07
C ASN A 63 0.15 -6.51 6.10
N GLN A 64 -0.75 -7.23 6.76
CA GLN A 64 -0.74 -8.70 6.77
C GLN A 64 -0.89 -9.28 5.36
N ARG A 65 -1.76 -8.68 4.55
CA ARG A 65 -1.92 -9.06 3.15
C ARG A 65 -0.63 -8.86 2.35
N GLY A 66 0.05 -7.75 2.55
CA GLY A 66 1.34 -7.47 1.92
C GLY A 66 2.40 -8.52 2.29
N GLU A 67 2.49 -8.90 3.56
CA GLU A 67 3.41 -9.94 4.02
C GLU A 67 3.06 -11.31 3.43
N LEU A 68 1.79 -11.69 3.40
CA LEU A 68 1.35 -12.96 2.80
C LEU A 68 1.60 -12.99 1.29
N SER A 69 1.50 -11.86 0.60
CA SER A 69 1.69 -11.78 -0.85
C SER A 69 3.11 -12.12 -1.30
N LYS A 70 4.08 -12.06 -0.40
CA LYS A 70 5.47 -12.48 -0.69
C LYS A 70 5.56 -13.99 -0.98
N ASN A 71 4.66 -14.78 -0.43
CA ASN A 71 4.68 -16.24 -0.55
C ASN A 71 3.45 -16.80 -1.28
N ILE A 72 2.39 -16.01 -1.45
CA ILE A 72 1.14 -16.42 -2.08
C ILE A 72 0.88 -15.50 -3.26
N SER A 73 0.94 -16.04 -4.46
CA SER A 73 0.72 -15.28 -5.70
C SER A 73 -0.74 -15.29 -6.17
N ASP A 74 -1.52 -16.29 -5.78
CA ASP A 74 -2.92 -16.37 -6.17
C ASP A 74 -3.77 -15.37 -5.35
N PRO A 75 -4.40 -14.37 -6.00
CA PRO A 75 -5.19 -13.36 -5.29
C PRO A 75 -6.37 -13.94 -4.52
N THR A 76 -7.00 -15.00 -5.01
CA THR A 76 -8.15 -15.63 -4.37
C THR A 76 -7.75 -16.30 -3.06
N ILE A 77 -6.65 -17.03 -3.08
CA ILE A 77 -6.09 -17.67 -1.89
C ILE A 77 -5.65 -16.60 -0.91
N LEU A 78 -4.97 -15.56 -1.38
CA LEU A 78 -4.49 -14.46 -0.56
C LEU A 78 -5.64 -13.75 0.18
N ASP A 79 -6.71 -13.42 -0.53
CA ASP A 79 -7.88 -12.77 0.06
C ASP A 79 -8.56 -13.63 1.13
N THR A 80 -8.62 -14.94 0.92
CA THR A 80 -9.15 -15.88 1.89
C THR A 80 -8.28 -16.00 3.12
N MET A 81 -6.96 -16.06 2.94
CA MET A 81 -5.99 -16.18 4.04
C MET A 81 -5.99 -14.95 4.93
N VAL A 82 -6.14 -13.77 4.35
CA VAL A 82 -6.19 -12.50 5.11
C VAL A 82 -7.35 -12.48 6.10
N MET A 83 -8.47 -13.10 5.76
CA MET A 83 -9.66 -13.17 6.62
C MET A 83 -9.68 -14.41 7.53
N SER A 84 -8.60 -15.17 7.60
CA SER A 84 -8.49 -16.30 8.52
C SER A 84 -8.47 -15.85 9.99
N GLU A 85 -8.87 -16.75 10.87
CA GLU A 85 -8.86 -16.47 12.32
C GLU A 85 -7.44 -16.15 12.83
N THR A 86 -6.42 -16.78 12.27
CA THR A 86 -5.02 -16.51 12.63
C THR A 86 -4.66 -15.05 12.34
N ILE A 87 -5.02 -14.54 11.18
CA ILE A 87 -4.74 -13.16 10.79
C ILE A 87 -5.59 -12.18 11.59
N LYS A 88 -6.86 -12.47 11.79
CA LYS A 88 -7.74 -11.65 12.66
C LYS A 88 -7.16 -11.51 14.06
N ASN A 89 -6.66 -12.58 14.64
CA ASN A 89 -6.02 -12.55 15.96
C ASN A 89 -4.75 -11.69 15.97
N ARG A 90 -3.96 -11.72 14.90
CA ARG A 90 -2.80 -10.83 14.75
C ARG A 90 -3.22 -9.37 14.66
N VAL A 91 -4.27 -9.07 13.92
CA VAL A 91 -4.81 -7.71 13.80
C VAL A 91 -5.32 -7.19 15.14
N ILE A 92 -6.04 -8.00 15.88
CA ILE A 92 -6.53 -7.67 17.24
C ILE A 92 -5.35 -7.31 18.15
N LYS A 93 -4.31 -8.12 18.13
CA LYS A 93 -3.11 -7.90 18.94
C LYS A 93 -2.34 -6.66 18.50
N GLU A 94 -2.13 -6.48 17.20
CA GLU A 94 -1.40 -5.35 16.62
C GLU A 94 -2.11 -4.02 16.90
N CYS A 95 -3.43 -3.99 16.78
CA CYS A 95 -4.24 -2.80 17.06
C CYS A 95 -4.53 -2.59 18.56
N ASN A 96 -4.12 -3.51 19.41
CA ASN A 96 -4.33 -3.46 20.86
C ASN A 96 -5.80 -3.17 21.23
N ILE A 97 -6.70 -3.96 20.69
CA ILE A 97 -8.13 -3.86 20.96
C ILE A 97 -8.66 -5.18 21.52
N THR A 98 -9.82 -5.11 22.15
CA THR A 98 -10.50 -6.32 22.60
C THR A 98 -11.13 -7.06 21.42
N GLN A 99 -11.27 -8.37 21.54
CA GLN A 99 -11.94 -9.19 20.54
C GLN A 99 -13.37 -8.70 20.29
N GLN A 100 -14.09 -8.37 21.34
CA GLN A 100 -15.46 -7.86 21.24
C GLN A 100 -15.53 -6.56 20.44
N HIS A 101 -14.64 -5.62 20.72
CA HIS A 101 -14.57 -4.36 19.98
C HIS A 101 -14.18 -4.59 18.51
N PHE A 102 -13.25 -5.49 18.28
CA PHE A 102 -12.87 -5.87 16.90
C PHE A 102 -14.07 -6.33 16.08
N TYR A 103 -14.90 -7.19 16.61
CA TYR A 103 -16.09 -7.67 15.89
C TYR A 103 -17.13 -6.58 15.65
N VAL A 104 -17.27 -5.64 16.56
CA VAL A 104 -18.12 -4.46 16.34
C VAL A 104 -17.60 -3.63 15.16
N VAL A 105 -16.30 -3.37 15.13
CA VAL A 105 -15.68 -2.62 14.02
C VAL A 105 -15.82 -3.38 12.72
N MET A 106 -15.59 -4.70 12.71
CA MET A 106 -15.77 -5.54 11.52
C MET A 106 -17.21 -5.47 10.98
N SER A 107 -18.19 -5.44 11.87
CA SER A 107 -19.60 -5.27 11.47
C SER A 107 -19.82 -3.92 10.77
N ASN A 108 -19.24 -2.85 11.27
CA ASN A 108 -19.32 -1.52 10.64
C ASN A 108 -18.60 -1.48 9.29
N LEU A 109 -17.45 -2.12 9.19
CA LEU A 109 -16.69 -2.21 7.94
C LEU A 109 -17.48 -2.96 6.86
N ARG A 110 -18.25 -3.98 7.22
CA ARG A 110 -19.16 -4.66 6.29
C ARG A 110 -20.32 -3.79 5.86
N LYS A 111 -20.93 -3.07 6.79
CA LYS A 111 -22.03 -2.12 6.48
C LYS A 111 -21.56 -1.03 5.50
N ASN A 112 -20.36 -0.53 5.66
CA ASN A 112 -19.78 0.54 4.84
C ASN A 112 -19.12 0.00 3.56
N LYS A 113 -19.25 -1.29 3.26
CA LYS A 113 -18.69 -1.95 2.07
C LYS A 113 -17.16 -1.84 1.96
N VAL A 114 -16.49 -1.69 3.07
CA VAL A 114 -15.04 -1.79 3.18
C VAL A 114 -14.62 -3.25 3.11
N ILE A 115 -15.43 -4.11 3.72
CA ILE A 115 -15.33 -5.56 3.60
C ILE A 115 -16.58 -6.04 2.87
N VAL A 116 -16.37 -6.69 1.74
CA VAL A 116 -17.43 -7.19 0.85
C VAL A 116 -17.17 -8.66 0.57
N ASN A 117 -18.19 -9.51 0.76
CA ASN A 117 -18.06 -10.97 0.52
C ASN A 117 -16.87 -11.59 1.28
N ASP A 118 -16.67 -11.18 2.52
CA ASP A 118 -15.57 -11.63 3.38
C ASP A 118 -14.17 -11.36 2.80
N LYS A 119 -14.04 -10.25 2.07
CA LYS A 119 -12.78 -9.77 1.47
C LYS A 119 -12.68 -8.27 1.66
N ILE A 120 -11.44 -7.78 1.74
CA ILE A 120 -11.19 -6.34 1.65
C ILE A 120 -11.62 -5.85 0.27
N ASN A 121 -12.36 -4.77 0.22
CA ASN A 121 -12.74 -4.14 -1.04
C ASN A 121 -11.48 -3.86 -1.87
N SER A 122 -11.46 -4.37 -3.10
CA SER A 122 -10.30 -4.27 -3.98
C SER A 122 -9.85 -2.83 -4.25
N ARG A 123 -10.75 -1.87 -4.17
CA ARG A 123 -10.44 -0.44 -4.32
C ARG A 123 -9.54 0.09 -3.21
N LEU A 124 -9.52 -0.56 -2.04
CA LEU A 124 -8.68 -0.18 -0.92
C LEU A 124 -7.29 -0.82 -0.96
N ILE A 125 -7.08 -1.78 -1.83
CA ILE A 125 -5.80 -2.46 -1.94
C ILE A 125 -4.92 -1.63 -2.87
N PRO A 126 -3.85 -1.00 -2.35
CA PRO A 126 -2.98 -0.17 -3.18
C PRO A 126 -2.18 -1.04 -4.15
N ASN A 127 -2.05 -0.57 -5.38
CA ASN A 127 -1.13 -1.16 -6.33
C ASN A 127 0.25 -0.54 -6.12
N ILE A 128 1.08 -1.23 -5.35
CA ILE A 128 2.41 -0.76 -4.98
C ILE A 128 3.41 -1.29 -6.02
N ARG A 129 4.21 -0.38 -6.56
CA ARG A 129 5.35 -0.72 -7.39
C ARG A 129 6.62 -0.29 -6.65
N GLU A 130 7.48 -1.24 -6.41
CA GLU A 130 8.81 -0.96 -5.90
C GLU A 130 9.74 -0.63 -7.06
N ASP A 131 10.54 0.39 -6.91
CA ASP A 131 11.64 0.68 -7.83
C ASP A 131 12.97 0.19 -7.26
N ASP A 132 14.01 0.22 -8.09
CA ASP A 132 15.34 -0.26 -7.72
C ASP A 132 16.03 0.59 -6.63
N ASN A 133 15.45 1.71 -6.26
CA ASN A 133 15.98 2.66 -5.26
C ASN A 133 15.34 2.53 -3.88
N GLY A 134 14.53 1.50 -3.66
CA GLY A 134 13.80 1.33 -2.41
C GLY A 134 12.66 2.33 -2.24
N CYS A 135 12.30 3.03 -3.30
CA CYS A 135 11.07 3.83 -3.34
C CYS A 135 9.93 2.98 -3.86
N PHE A 136 8.77 3.14 -3.30
CA PHE A 136 7.58 2.54 -3.86
C PHE A 136 6.61 3.64 -4.32
N GLN A 137 5.93 3.36 -5.40
CA GLN A 137 5.07 4.32 -6.08
C GLN A 137 3.64 3.81 -6.11
N LEU A 138 2.73 4.75 -5.96
CA LEU A 138 1.30 4.52 -6.18
C LEU A 138 0.88 5.24 -7.45
N LEU A 139 0.13 4.54 -8.29
CA LEU A 139 -0.45 5.12 -9.48
C LEU A 139 -1.89 5.57 -9.20
N ILE A 140 -2.13 6.85 -9.34
CA ILE A 140 -3.47 7.44 -9.22
C ILE A 140 -3.85 7.97 -10.59
N LEU A 141 -4.97 7.49 -11.10
CA LEU A 141 -5.51 7.92 -12.37
C LEU A 141 -6.73 8.80 -12.15
N PHE A 142 -6.67 9.99 -12.69
CA PHE A 142 -7.84 10.86 -12.80
C PHE A 142 -8.51 10.58 -14.15
N LYS A 143 -9.74 10.15 -14.09
CA LYS A 143 -10.54 9.89 -15.28
C LYS A 143 -11.67 10.89 -15.33
N GLU A 144 -11.76 11.60 -16.45
CA GLU A 144 -12.93 12.45 -16.69
C GLU A 144 -14.16 11.57 -16.85
N ASP A 145 -15.16 11.85 -16.04
CA ASP A 145 -16.44 11.19 -16.14
C ASP A 145 -17.25 11.87 -17.26
N LYS A 146 -17.09 11.34 -18.45
CA LYS A 146 -17.91 11.78 -19.59
C LYS A 146 -19.34 11.27 -19.39
N LYS A 147 -20.13 12.02 -18.63
CA LYS A 147 -21.56 11.80 -18.67
C LYS A 147 -22.03 12.06 -20.08
N ALA A 148 -22.55 11.02 -20.73
CA ALA A 148 -23.25 11.19 -21.98
C ALA A 148 -24.38 12.21 -21.78
N VAL A 149 -24.30 13.31 -22.48
CA VAL A 149 -25.35 14.30 -22.54
C VAL A 149 -26.49 13.75 -23.42
#